data_be29baad95ff826eb18cb5c757450514
#
_entry.id   be29baad95ff826eb18cb5c757450514
#
_cell.length_a   1.000
_cell.length_b   1.000
_cell.length_c   1.000
_cell.angle_alpha   90.00
_cell.angle_beta   90.00
_cell.angle_gamma   90.00
#
_symmetry.space_group_name_H-M   'P 1'
#
loop_
_entity.id
_entity.type
_entity.pdbx_description
1 polymer ?
#
loop_
_entity_poly.entity_id
_entity_poly.type
_entity_poly.pdbx_seq_one_letter_code
_entity_poly.pdbx_strand_id
1 'polypeptide(L)'
;MKYIALINGIGLRPIAFRPVVEGRSSFTRALDFGRALPGVSEVAVFLSEAVELPAGCRSIVRPAWSVADLLSEMSAAAENADTIFYCFGDCPYLDLELAVRMHANHVRYWADYTFADGYPFGITPELLTRQSLSR
;
A
#
# COMPACT_ATOMS: atom_id res chain seq x y z
N MET A 1 2.85 -2.36 18.52
CA MET A 1 3.36 -2.12 17.15
C MET A 1 2.37 -1.31 16.35
N LYS A 2 2.86 -0.42 15.51
CA LYS A 2 2.04 0.42 14.64
C LYS A 2 2.23 0.01 13.19
N TYR A 3 1.14 -0.03 12.43
CA TYR A 3 1.13 -0.42 11.03
C TYR A 3 0.58 0.70 10.17
N ILE A 4 1.13 0.84 8.97
CA ILE A 4 0.66 1.77 7.96
C ILE A 4 0.49 1.03 6.63
N ALA A 5 -0.53 1.40 5.87
CA ALA A 5 -0.66 0.96 4.49
C ALA A 5 -0.20 2.08 3.57
N LEU A 6 0.72 1.77 2.67
CA LEU A 6 1.19 2.68 1.64
C LEU A 6 0.72 2.18 0.28
N ILE A 7 -0.04 3.00 -0.42
CA ILE A 7 -0.59 2.65 -1.72
C ILE A 7 0.07 3.50 -2.79
N ASN A 8 0.74 2.84 -3.73
CA ASN A 8 1.37 3.50 -4.85
C ASN A 8 0.35 3.72 -5.97
N GLY A 9 -0.09 4.98 -6.11
CA GLY A 9 -0.97 5.43 -7.19
C GLY A 9 -0.25 6.27 -8.24
N ILE A 10 1.08 6.19 -8.30
CA ILE A 10 1.89 6.99 -9.22
C ILE A 10 1.69 6.50 -10.65
N GLY A 11 1.35 7.43 -11.55
CA GLY A 11 1.25 7.13 -12.98
C GLY A 11 0.16 6.12 -13.35
N LEU A 12 -0.87 5.96 -12.55
CA LEU A 12 -1.97 5.06 -12.85
C LEU A 12 -2.70 5.48 -14.13
N ARG A 13 -3.08 4.48 -14.93
CA ARG A 13 -3.89 4.70 -16.13
C ARG A 13 -5.32 5.09 -15.75
N PRO A 14 -6.04 5.84 -16.61
CA PRO A 14 -7.41 6.26 -16.31
C PRO A 14 -8.36 5.12 -15.96
N ILE A 15 -8.14 3.93 -16.52
CA ILE A 15 -8.96 2.74 -16.23
C ILE A 15 -8.98 2.38 -14.73
N ALA A 16 -7.90 2.68 -14.01
CA ALA A 16 -7.81 2.40 -12.57
C ALA A 16 -8.84 3.19 -11.75
N PHE A 17 -9.33 4.31 -12.30
CA PHE A 17 -10.30 5.18 -11.64
C PHE A 17 -11.74 4.98 -12.14
N ARG A 18 -11.97 4.04 -13.09
CA ARG A 18 -13.30 3.75 -13.63
C ARG A 18 -13.96 2.61 -12.87
N PRO A 19 -15.31 2.64 -12.69
CA PRO A 19 -16.03 1.61 -11.94
C PRO A 19 -16.26 0.35 -12.77
N VAL A 20 -15.19 -0.30 -13.21
CA VAL A 20 -15.23 -1.47 -14.11
C VAL A 20 -15.07 -2.81 -13.39
N VAL A 21 -14.81 -2.81 -12.09
CA VAL A 21 -14.63 -4.01 -11.28
C VAL A 21 -15.80 -4.10 -10.29
N GLU A 22 -16.83 -4.85 -10.66
CA GLU A 22 -18.04 -5.04 -9.83
C GLU A 22 -18.65 -3.71 -9.35
N GLY A 23 -18.70 -2.70 -10.24
CA GLY A 23 -19.23 -1.38 -9.94
C GLY A 23 -18.29 -0.44 -9.17
N ARG A 24 -17.06 -0.85 -8.93
CA ARG A 24 -16.05 -0.05 -8.23
C ARG A 24 -14.78 0.06 -9.05
N SER A 25 -14.00 1.10 -8.84
CA SER A 25 -12.70 1.24 -9.50
C SER A 25 -11.65 0.36 -8.82
N SER A 26 -10.63 -0.04 -9.58
CA SER A 26 -9.46 -0.74 -9.03
C SER A 26 -8.81 0.06 -7.90
N PHE A 27 -8.70 1.38 -8.10
CA PHE A 27 -8.13 2.29 -7.11
C PHE A 27 -8.94 2.30 -5.80
N THR A 28 -10.28 2.41 -5.90
CA THR A 28 -11.15 2.36 -4.72
C THR A 28 -11.02 1.03 -3.98
N ARG A 29 -10.96 -0.08 -4.72
CA ARG A 29 -10.80 -1.40 -4.10
C ARG A 29 -9.46 -1.55 -3.38
N ALA A 30 -8.38 -1.00 -3.92
CA ALA A 30 -7.08 -0.98 -3.25
C ALA A 30 -7.11 -0.14 -1.97
N LEU A 31 -7.77 1.01 -1.99
CA LEU A 31 -7.97 1.84 -0.78
C LEU A 31 -8.77 1.09 0.29
N ASP A 32 -9.84 0.43 -0.10
CA ASP A 32 -10.67 -0.36 0.83
C ASP A 32 -9.87 -1.49 1.47
N PHE A 33 -9.04 -2.17 0.68
CA PHE A 33 -8.13 -3.20 1.20
C PHE A 33 -7.21 -2.61 2.27
N GLY A 34 -6.55 -1.50 1.99
CA GLY A 34 -5.64 -0.84 2.94
C GLY A 34 -6.35 -0.46 4.24
N ARG A 35 -7.57 0.07 4.13
CA ARG A 35 -8.37 0.48 5.29
C ARG A 35 -8.89 -0.70 6.10
N ALA A 36 -9.04 -1.86 5.49
CA ALA A 36 -9.53 -3.08 6.15
C ALA A 36 -8.43 -3.89 6.85
N LEU A 37 -7.16 -3.60 6.60
CA LEU A 37 -6.05 -4.32 7.24
C LEU A 37 -6.07 -4.13 8.76
N PRO A 38 -6.04 -5.22 9.54
CA PRO A 38 -6.07 -5.13 11.00
C PRO A 38 -4.86 -4.39 11.55
N GLY A 39 -5.11 -3.46 12.48
CA GLY A 39 -4.05 -2.72 13.15
C GLY A 39 -3.44 -1.58 12.35
N VAL A 40 -3.86 -1.38 11.10
CA VAL A 40 -3.42 -0.23 10.29
C VAL A 40 -4.10 1.04 10.83
N SER A 41 -3.27 2.01 11.23
CA SER A 41 -3.75 3.27 11.79
C SER A 41 -3.98 4.34 10.72
N GLU A 42 -3.35 4.20 9.56
CA GLU A 42 -3.37 5.20 8.50
C GLU A 42 -3.11 4.55 7.14
N VAL A 43 -3.76 5.09 6.12
CA VAL A 43 -3.48 4.76 4.72
C VAL A 43 -2.92 6.00 4.04
N ALA A 44 -1.69 5.93 3.55
CA ALA A 44 -1.06 7.00 2.77
C ALA A 44 -1.00 6.59 1.29
N VAL A 45 -1.33 7.51 0.41
CA VAL A 45 -1.44 7.25 -1.03
C VAL A 45 -0.52 8.18 -1.79
N PHE A 46 0.38 7.62 -2.58
CA PHE A 46 1.29 8.39 -3.43
C PHE A 46 0.67 8.58 -4.81
N LEU A 47 0.59 9.82 -5.25
CA LEU A 47 -0.12 10.20 -6.48
C LEU A 47 0.70 11.20 -7.32
N SER A 48 0.48 11.17 -8.62
CA SER A 48 1.01 12.20 -9.55
C SER A 48 0.09 13.41 -9.65
N GLU A 49 -1.21 13.21 -9.41
CA GLU A 49 -2.22 14.26 -9.44
C GLU A 49 -3.16 14.09 -8.24
N ALA A 50 -3.68 15.18 -7.72
CA ALA A 50 -4.61 15.13 -6.61
C ALA A 50 -5.93 14.45 -7.03
N VAL A 51 -6.40 13.51 -6.20
CA VAL A 51 -7.72 12.88 -6.32
C VAL A 51 -8.42 12.94 -4.98
N GLU A 52 -9.74 12.91 -4.99
CA GLU A 52 -10.52 12.85 -3.77
C GLU A 52 -10.36 11.48 -3.10
N LEU A 53 -10.05 11.48 -1.80
CA LEU A 53 -9.85 10.25 -1.03
C LEU A 53 -10.89 10.16 0.10
N PRO A 54 -11.28 8.94 0.49
CA PRO A 54 -12.16 8.74 1.64
C PRO A 54 -11.45 9.10 2.95
N ALA A 55 -12.23 9.26 4.00
CA ALA A 55 -11.71 9.50 5.35
C ALA A 55 -10.74 8.39 5.78
N GLY A 56 -9.68 8.77 6.49
CA GLY A 56 -8.64 7.84 6.93
C GLY A 56 -7.54 7.62 5.89
N CYS A 57 -7.64 8.23 4.72
CA CYS A 57 -6.60 8.19 3.69
C CYS A 57 -5.96 9.56 3.55
N ARG A 58 -4.64 9.58 3.43
CA ARG A 58 -3.85 10.80 3.23
C ARG A 58 -3.10 10.72 1.90
N SER A 59 -3.14 11.77 1.11
CA SER A 59 -2.43 11.83 -0.16
C SER A 59 -1.08 12.53 -0.03
N ILE A 60 -0.11 12.02 -0.76
CA ILE A 60 1.18 12.68 -1.00
C ILE A 60 1.31 12.82 -2.51
N VAL A 61 1.23 14.06 -2.99
CA VAL A 61 1.15 14.36 -4.42
C VAL A 61 2.44 15.03 -4.88
N ARG A 62 3.05 14.47 -5.94
CA ARG A 62 4.16 15.07 -6.65
C ARG A 62 3.91 14.96 -8.15
N PRO A 63 4.18 15.98 -8.96
CA PRO A 63 3.99 15.91 -10.41
C PRO A 63 4.95 14.94 -11.09
N ALA A 64 6.11 14.71 -10.47
CA ALA A 64 7.11 13.74 -10.94
C ALA A 64 7.72 13.00 -9.76
N TRP A 65 7.97 11.71 -9.94
CA TRP A 65 8.51 10.83 -8.91
C TRP A 65 9.76 10.11 -9.42
N SER A 66 10.86 10.25 -8.70
CA SER A 66 12.01 9.37 -8.84
C SER A 66 11.92 8.24 -7.82
N VAL A 67 12.76 7.20 -7.96
CA VAL A 67 12.84 6.15 -6.93
C VAL A 67 13.29 6.74 -5.59
N ALA A 68 14.21 7.68 -5.61
CA ALA A 68 14.67 8.37 -4.40
C ALA A 68 13.53 9.14 -3.71
N ASP A 69 12.69 9.83 -4.50
CA ASP A 69 11.51 10.53 -3.98
C ASP A 69 10.55 9.54 -3.31
N LEU A 70 10.28 8.40 -3.96
CA LEU A 70 9.39 7.38 -3.43
C LEU A 70 9.90 6.85 -2.09
N LEU A 71 11.16 6.46 -2.01
CA LEU A 71 11.76 5.93 -0.78
C LEU A 71 11.75 6.98 0.34
N SER A 72 12.04 8.23 0.02
CA SER A 72 12.01 9.33 0.98
C SER A 72 10.62 9.56 1.54
N GLU A 73 9.60 9.60 0.67
CA GLU A 73 8.22 9.79 1.09
C GLU A 73 7.66 8.58 1.83
N MET A 74 8.06 7.36 1.47
CA MET A 74 7.71 6.15 2.22
C MET A 74 8.27 6.21 3.64
N SER A 75 9.53 6.58 3.78
CA SER A 75 10.18 6.72 5.09
C SER A 75 9.52 7.78 5.95
N ALA A 76 9.18 8.92 5.36
CA ALA A 76 8.48 10.01 6.07
C ALA A 76 7.07 9.58 6.49
N ALA A 77 6.31 8.97 5.60
CA ALA A 77 4.95 8.50 5.89
C ALA A 77 4.92 7.43 6.99
N ALA A 78 5.95 6.60 7.05
CA ALA A 78 6.08 5.52 8.03
C ALA A 78 6.85 5.92 9.29
N GLU A 79 7.03 7.21 9.56
CA GLU A 79 7.84 7.69 10.68
C GLU A 79 7.46 7.07 12.02
N ASN A 80 6.18 6.86 12.24
CA ASN A 80 5.63 6.30 13.48
C ASN A 80 5.14 4.86 13.32
N ALA A 81 5.54 4.17 12.27
CA ALA A 81 5.12 2.79 12.00
C ALA A 81 6.29 1.83 12.07
N ASP A 82 6.02 0.63 12.53
CA ASP A 82 7.01 -0.46 12.57
C ASP A 82 6.96 -1.30 11.29
N THR A 83 5.76 -1.56 10.80
CA THR A 83 5.52 -2.37 9.61
C THR A 83 4.71 -1.61 8.58
N ILE A 84 5.14 -1.73 7.34
CA ILE A 84 4.52 -1.11 6.18
C ILE A 84 3.90 -2.22 5.32
N PHE A 85 2.60 -2.08 5.03
CA PHE A 85 1.94 -2.85 3.97
C PHE A 85 1.99 -2.00 2.70
N TYR A 86 2.73 -2.45 1.71
CA TYR A 86 2.92 -1.72 0.46
C TYR A 86 2.19 -2.42 -0.68
N CYS A 87 1.35 -1.70 -1.40
CA CYS A 87 0.64 -2.21 -2.55
C CYS A 87 0.39 -1.14 -3.61
N PHE A 88 -0.09 -1.57 -4.78
CA PHE A 88 -0.34 -0.67 -5.91
C PHE A 88 -1.83 -0.35 -6.03
N GLY A 89 -2.13 0.89 -6.43
CA GLY A 89 -3.49 1.41 -6.53
C GLY A 89 -4.32 0.89 -7.70
N ASP A 90 -3.74 0.05 -8.55
CA ASP A 90 -4.42 -0.60 -9.68
C ASP A 90 -4.64 -2.11 -9.46
N CYS A 91 -4.54 -2.56 -8.22
CA CYS A 91 -4.74 -3.97 -7.84
C CYS A 91 -6.11 -4.17 -7.19
N PRO A 92 -7.14 -4.57 -7.94
CA PRO A 92 -8.50 -4.66 -7.41
C PRO A 92 -8.78 -5.93 -6.61
N TYR A 93 -7.90 -6.92 -6.66
CA TYR A 93 -8.10 -8.24 -6.05
C TYR A 93 -7.12 -8.56 -4.93
N LEU A 94 -6.63 -7.53 -4.25
CA LEU A 94 -5.80 -7.73 -3.06
C LEU A 94 -6.58 -8.53 -2.01
N ASP A 95 -5.96 -9.59 -1.52
CA ASP A 95 -6.60 -10.57 -0.62
C ASP A 95 -6.25 -10.26 0.83
N LEU A 96 -7.26 -9.89 1.61
CA LEU A 96 -7.09 -9.50 3.01
C LEU A 96 -6.63 -10.68 3.89
N GLU A 97 -7.24 -11.84 3.71
CA GLU A 97 -6.89 -13.03 4.50
C GLU A 97 -5.42 -13.44 4.29
N LEU A 98 -4.98 -13.43 3.04
CA LEU A 98 -3.60 -13.75 2.69
C LEU A 98 -2.63 -12.71 3.26
N ALA A 99 -2.98 -11.43 3.22
CA ALA A 99 -2.18 -10.37 3.81
C ALA A 99 -2.03 -10.53 5.33
N VAL A 100 -3.09 -10.92 6.01
CA VAL A 100 -3.06 -11.19 7.47
C VAL A 100 -2.13 -12.37 7.78
N ARG A 101 -2.16 -13.42 6.98
CA ARG A 101 -1.26 -14.58 7.13
C ARG A 101 0.20 -14.19 6.86
N MET A 102 0.45 -13.39 5.84
CA MET A 102 1.79 -12.86 5.55
C MET A 102 2.33 -12.03 6.73
N HIS A 103 1.49 -11.19 7.31
CA HIS A 103 1.87 -10.37 8.46
C HIS A 103 2.23 -11.24 9.67
N ALA A 104 1.46 -12.28 9.96
CA ALA A 104 1.76 -13.21 11.04
C ALA A 104 3.15 -13.85 10.85
N ASN A 105 3.49 -14.25 9.64
CA ASN A 105 4.79 -14.81 9.32
C ASN A 105 5.91 -13.76 9.38
N HIS A 106 5.63 -12.55 8.89
CA HIS A 106 6.58 -11.43 8.93
C HIS A 106 7.04 -11.14 10.36
N VAL A 107 6.11 -11.09 11.29
CA VAL A 107 6.38 -10.86 12.72
C VAL A 107 7.08 -12.08 13.33
N ARG A 108 6.56 -13.29 13.08
CA ARG A 108 7.08 -14.53 13.66
C ARG A 108 8.55 -14.77 13.33
N TYR A 109 8.96 -14.46 12.11
CA TYR A 109 10.32 -14.71 11.64
C TYR A 109 11.23 -13.48 11.66
N TRP A 110 10.78 -12.36 12.24
CA TRP A 110 11.55 -11.11 12.34
C TRP A 110 12.04 -10.62 10.97
N ALA A 111 11.18 -10.77 9.96
CA ALA A 111 11.55 -10.43 8.59
C ALA A 111 11.66 -8.91 8.41
N ASP A 112 12.64 -8.48 7.62
CA ASP A 112 12.74 -7.09 7.18
C ASP A 112 11.85 -6.82 5.97
N TYR A 113 11.67 -7.86 5.13
CA TYR A 113 10.88 -7.80 3.91
C TYR A 113 10.17 -9.13 3.69
N THR A 114 8.88 -9.09 3.40
CA THR A 114 8.08 -10.28 3.12
C THR A 114 7.26 -10.07 1.85
N PHE A 115 7.33 -11.04 0.96
CA PHE A 115 6.48 -11.12 -0.22
C PHE A 115 5.94 -12.55 -0.36
N ALA A 116 4.87 -12.73 -1.14
CA ALA A 116 4.28 -14.04 -1.37
C ALA A 116 4.76 -14.58 -2.73
N ASP A 117 5.60 -15.60 -2.70
CA ASP A 117 6.05 -16.29 -3.89
C ASP A 117 4.99 -17.30 -4.36
N GLY A 118 4.88 -17.48 -5.67
CA GLY A 118 3.94 -18.44 -6.26
C GLY A 118 2.50 -17.95 -6.41
N TYR A 119 2.21 -16.70 -6.05
CA TYR A 119 0.89 -16.08 -6.24
C TYR A 119 0.92 -15.13 -7.44
N PRO A 120 -0.20 -14.95 -8.16
CA PRO A 120 -0.28 -13.95 -9.22
C PRO A 120 -0.03 -12.54 -8.68
N PHE A 121 0.59 -11.70 -9.52
CA PHE A 121 0.80 -10.30 -9.20
C PHE A 121 -0.53 -9.59 -8.89
N GLY A 122 -0.54 -8.73 -7.87
CA GLY A 122 -1.70 -7.92 -7.52
C GLY A 122 -2.67 -8.57 -6.53
N ILE A 123 -2.37 -9.77 -6.02
CA ILE A 123 -3.19 -10.43 -5.00
C ILE A 123 -2.69 -10.10 -3.58
N THR A 124 -1.40 -9.88 -3.42
CA THR A 124 -0.79 -9.66 -2.11
C THR A 124 -0.07 -8.32 -2.04
N PRO A 125 -0.02 -7.69 -0.85
CA PRO A 125 0.89 -6.60 -0.60
C PRO A 125 2.31 -7.12 -0.40
N GLU A 126 3.26 -6.20 -0.34
CA GLU A 126 4.59 -6.47 0.21
C GLU A 126 4.63 -5.91 1.63
N LEU A 127 5.33 -6.57 2.53
CA LEU A 127 5.52 -6.10 3.90
C LEU A 127 6.98 -5.73 4.13
N LEU A 128 7.19 -4.55 4.72
CA LEU A 128 8.52 -4.01 4.97
C LEU A 128 8.59 -3.51 6.40
N THR A 129 9.75 -3.66 7.04
CA THR A 129 10.05 -2.85 8.22
C THR A 129 10.46 -1.44 7.75
N ARG A 130 10.17 -0.44 8.57
CA ARG A 130 10.62 0.93 8.26
C ARG A 130 12.15 0.99 8.09
N GLN A 131 12.88 0.24 8.90
CA GLN A 131 14.35 0.20 8.83
C GLN A 131 14.88 -0.28 7.49
N SER A 132 14.16 -1.14 6.78
CA SER A 132 14.60 -1.65 5.49
C SER A 132 14.65 -0.58 4.40
N LEU A 133 13.93 0.53 4.57
CA LEU A 133 13.92 1.64 3.62
C LEU A 133 15.22 2.44 3.60
N SER A 134 16.04 2.32 4.63
CA SER A 134 17.29 3.07 4.77
C SER A 134 18.55 2.26 4.44
N ARG A 135 18.38 1.02 3.98
CA ARG A 135 19.49 0.11 3.66
C ARG A 135 19.84 0.06 2.18
#